data_7a35b5dcbed29a6891a78e9bcf10270f
#
_entry.id   7a35b5dcbed29a6891a78e9bcf10270f
#
_cell.length_a   1.000
_cell.length_b   1.000
_cell.length_c   1.000
_cell.angle_alpha   90.00
_cell.angle_beta   90.00
_cell.angle_gamma   90.00
#
_symmetry.space_group_name_H-M   'P 1'
#
loop_
_entity.id
_entity.type
_entity.pdbx_description
1 polymer ?
#
loop_
_entity_poly.entity_id
_entity_poly.type
_entity_poly.pdbx_seq_one_letter_code
_entity_poly.pdbx_strand_id
1 'polypeptide(L)'
;MLELKDIKKYYTVGGTTTKALDGVSVAFRKQEFVAILGPSGSGKTTMLNVIGGLDNYDSGDLIINGKSTKNFKEADWDAYRNNSIGFIFQSYNLISHQGILDNVELGMTLSGISKAERRQKAEDALIRVGLKDHIHKKPSQLSGGQMQRVAIARALANDPDILLCDEPTGALDSETSLQIMALIQELSKEKLVIMVTHNPELAHVFFKQKTAYEILDRDWSS
;
A
#
# COMPACT_ATOMS: atom_id res chain seq x y z
N MET A 1 7.15 -11.89 -9.36
CA MET A 1 7.64 -11.25 -8.15
C MET A 1 6.80 -11.61 -6.94
N LEU A 2 5.49 -11.42 -6.99
CA LEU A 2 4.53 -11.74 -5.93
C LEU A 2 3.44 -12.63 -6.50
N GLU A 3 3.11 -13.73 -5.82
CA GLU A 3 2.10 -14.68 -6.28
C GLU A 3 1.26 -15.18 -5.10
N LEU A 4 -0.06 -15.12 -5.25
CA LEU A 4 -1.04 -15.72 -4.36
C LEU A 4 -1.53 -16.99 -5.01
N LYS A 5 -1.53 -18.10 -4.29
CA LYS A 5 -2.05 -19.42 -4.73
C LYS A 5 -3.11 -19.90 -3.77
N ASP A 6 -4.35 -19.93 -4.22
CA ASP A 6 -5.51 -20.42 -3.46
C ASP A 6 -5.58 -19.84 -2.03
N ILE A 7 -5.35 -18.55 -1.89
CA ILE A 7 -5.34 -17.86 -0.58
C ILE A 7 -6.76 -17.81 -0.03
N LYS A 8 -6.91 -18.29 1.20
CA LYS A 8 -8.16 -18.20 1.96
C LYS A 8 -7.93 -17.45 3.26
N LYS A 9 -8.88 -16.59 3.61
CA LYS A 9 -8.91 -15.86 4.88
C LYS A 9 -10.35 -15.73 5.34
N TYR A 10 -10.65 -16.29 6.49
CA TYR A 10 -11.98 -16.30 7.09
C TYR A 10 -11.94 -15.62 8.45
N TYR A 11 -12.97 -14.85 8.75
CA TYR A 11 -13.15 -14.23 10.07
C TYR A 11 -14.39 -14.80 10.73
N THR A 12 -14.27 -15.28 11.97
CA THR A 12 -15.39 -15.78 12.75
C THR A 12 -15.66 -14.86 13.91
N VAL A 13 -16.85 -14.26 13.95
CA VAL A 13 -17.31 -13.38 15.02
C VAL A 13 -18.70 -13.83 15.45
N GLY A 14 -18.89 -14.09 16.74
CA GLY A 14 -20.19 -14.49 17.29
C GLY A 14 -20.79 -15.74 16.67
N GLY A 15 -19.98 -16.70 16.21
CA GLY A 15 -20.43 -17.92 15.57
C GLY A 15 -20.74 -17.78 14.07
N THR A 16 -20.65 -16.57 13.50
CA THR A 16 -20.81 -16.34 12.07
C THR A 16 -19.43 -16.23 11.40
N THR A 17 -19.22 -17.01 10.33
CA THR A 17 -17.98 -17.00 9.56
C THR A 17 -18.16 -16.19 8.28
N THR A 18 -17.32 -15.16 8.11
CA THR A 18 -17.23 -14.37 6.89
C THR A 18 -15.98 -14.80 6.12
N LYS A 19 -16.16 -15.22 4.88
CA LYS A 19 -15.09 -15.57 3.97
C LYS A 19 -14.58 -14.30 3.28
N ALA A 20 -13.56 -13.67 3.82
CA ALA A 20 -13.01 -12.44 3.25
C ALA A 20 -12.20 -12.71 1.97
N LEU A 21 -11.44 -13.81 1.92
CA LEU A 21 -10.77 -14.33 0.74
C LEU A 21 -11.10 -15.82 0.64
N ASP A 22 -11.57 -16.29 -0.51
CA ASP A 22 -11.98 -17.68 -0.70
C ASP A 22 -11.37 -18.29 -1.98
N GLY A 23 -10.09 -18.62 -1.92
CA GLY A 23 -9.37 -19.24 -3.02
C GLY A 23 -8.79 -18.25 -4.04
N VAL A 24 -8.26 -17.12 -3.58
CA VAL A 24 -7.69 -16.09 -4.45
C VAL A 24 -6.36 -16.56 -5.03
N SER A 25 -6.26 -16.55 -6.36
CA SER A 25 -5.03 -16.86 -7.08
C SER A 25 -4.72 -15.74 -8.08
N VAL A 26 -3.59 -15.06 -7.89
CA VAL A 26 -3.15 -13.97 -8.76
C VAL A 26 -1.63 -13.82 -8.68
N ALA A 27 -1.00 -13.41 -9.80
CA ALA A 27 0.43 -13.13 -9.86
C ALA A 27 0.68 -11.69 -10.31
N PHE A 28 1.65 -11.04 -9.68
CA PHE A 28 2.08 -9.68 -9.97
C PHE A 28 3.54 -9.67 -10.41
N ARG A 29 3.84 -8.79 -11.39
CA ARG A 29 5.20 -8.58 -11.91
C ARG A 29 5.93 -7.50 -11.12
N LYS A 30 7.22 -7.40 -11.31
CA LYS A 30 7.98 -6.20 -10.93
C LYS A 30 7.55 -5.01 -11.80
N GLN A 31 7.55 -3.81 -11.23
CA GLN A 31 7.27 -2.59 -12.01
C GLN A 31 5.92 -2.66 -12.72
N GLU A 32 4.89 -3.01 -12.01
CA GLU A 32 3.52 -3.09 -12.50
C GLU A 32 2.62 -2.17 -11.68
N PHE A 33 1.63 -1.55 -12.33
CA PHE A 33 0.58 -0.81 -11.66
C PHE A 33 -0.74 -1.58 -11.78
N VAL A 34 -1.23 -2.09 -10.67
CA VAL A 34 -2.43 -2.91 -10.62
C VAL A 34 -3.49 -2.23 -9.78
N ALA A 35 -4.70 -2.06 -10.31
CA ALA A 35 -5.87 -1.67 -9.54
C ALA A 35 -6.78 -2.88 -9.34
N ILE A 36 -7.20 -3.07 -8.09
CA ILE A 36 -8.18 -4.07 -7.69
C ILE A 36 -9.46 -3.31 -7.36
N LEU A 37 -10.46 -3.52 -8.21
CA LEU A 37 -11.77 -2.90 -8.08
C LEU A 37 -12.74 -3.84 -7.38
N GLY A 38 -13.70 -3.28 -6.66
CA GLY A 38 -14.78 -4.03 -6.05
C GLY A 38 -15.58 -3.21 -5.04
N PRO A 39 -16.79 -3.63 -4.70
CA PRO A 39 -17.61 -2.94 -3.71
C PRO A 39 -16.95 -2.97 -2.33
N SER A 40 -17.43 -2.10 -1.43
CA SER A 40 -17.00 -2.13 -0.02
C SER A 40 -17.31 -3.50 0.59
N GLY A 41 -16.38 -4.02 1.40
CA GLY A 41 -16.54 -5.34 2.05
C GLY A 41 -16.19 -6.55 1.17
N SER A 42 -15.71 -6.38 -0.07
CA SER A 42 -15.33 -7.49 -0.97
C SER A 42 -13.96 -8.11 -0.68
N GLY A 43 -13.32 -7.82 0.47
CA GLY A 43 -12.04 -8.43 0.86
C GLY A 43 -10.79 -7.74 0.32
N LYS A 44 -10.90 -6.61 -0.39
CA LYS A 44 -9.74 -5.89 -0.97
C LYS A 44 -8.70 -5.48 0.07
N THR A 45 -9.12 -4.82 1.14
CA THR A 45 -8.23 -4.42 2.25
C THR A 45 -7.63 -5.66 2.92
N THR A 46 -8.41 -6.72 3.12
CA THR A 46 -7.90 -8.00 3.64
C THR A 46 -6.80 -8.56 2.76
N MET A 47 -6.97 -8.51 1.44
CA MET A 47 -5.96 -8.98 0.51
C MET A 47 -4.67 -8.14 0.60
N LEU A 48 -4.76 -6.81 0.68
CA LEU A 48 -3.59 -5.95 0.91
C LEU A 48 -2.89 -6.27 2.23
N ASN A 49 -3.66 -6.50 3.31
CA ASN A 49 -3.11 -6.83 4.61
C ASN A 49 -2.38 -8.19 4.60
N VAL A 50 -2.92 -9.18 3.90
CA VAL A 50 -2.25 -10.48 3.72
C VAL A 50 -0.98 -10.33 2.89
N ILE A 51 -1.03 -9.61 1.76
CA ILE A 51 0.15 -9.34 0.92
C ILE A 51 1.22 -8.60 1.72
N GLY A 52 0.84 -7.63 2.52
CA GLY A 52 1.74 -6.81 3.32
C GLY A 52 2.23 -7.46 4.62
N GLY A 53 1.77 -8.67 4.93
CA GLY A 53 2.14 -9.36 6.17
C GLY A 53 1.58 -8.70 7.44
N LEU A 54 0.49 -7.92 7.31
CA LEU A 54 -0.23 -7.32 8.46
C LEU A 54 -1.30 -8.27 9.02
N ASP A 55 -1.73 -9.24 8.22
CA ASP A 55 -2.64 -10.30 8.64
C ASP A 55 -2.20 -11.64 8.05
N ASN A 56 -2.53 -12.73 8.73
CA ASN A 56 -2.20 -14.07 8.29
C ASN A 56 -3.30 -14.60 7.36
N TYR A 57 -2.95 -15.47 6.43
CA TYR A 57 -3.91 -16.27 5.66
C TYR A 57 -4.13 -17.64 6.32
N ASP A 58 -5.32 -18.23 6.13
CA ASP A 58 -5.69 -19.50 6.76
C ASP A 58 -5.18 -20.70 5.95
N SER A 59 -5.19 -20.59 4.64
CA SER A 59 -4.66 -21.62 3.73
C SER A 59 -4.24 -21.01 2.39
N GLY A 60 -3.59 -21.81 1.57
CA GLY A 60 -2.99 -21.38 0.31
C GLY A 60 -1.50 -21.13 0.47
N ASP A 61 -0.90 -20.36 -0.44
CA ASP A 61 0.51 -19.98 -0.39
C ASP A 61 0.71 -18.57 -0.94
N LEU A 62 1.36 -17.73 -0.16
CA LEU A 62 1.88 -16.43 -0.61
C LEU A 62 3.36 -16.60 -0.94
N ILE A 63 3.73 -16.35 -2.20
CA ILE A 63 5.08 -16.52 -2.70
C ILE A 63 5.68 -15.15 -3.02
N ILE A 64 6.82 -14.83 -2.42
CA ILE A 64 7.52 -13.57 -2.57
C ILE A 64 8.89 -13.86 -3.18
N ASN A 65 9.17 -13.31 -4.36
CA ASN A 65 10.42 -13.55 -5.10
C ASN A 65 10.76 -15.05 -5.25
N GLY A 66 9.74 -15.89 -5.51
CA GLY A 66 9.87 -17.34 -5.66
C GLY A 66 9.99 -18.14 -4.35
N LYS A 67 9.93 -17.46 -3.19
CA LYS A 67 10.00 -18.10 -1.87
C LYS A 67 8.61 -18.13 -1.22
N SER A 68 8.15 -19.32 -0.82
CA SER A 68 6.92 -19.51 -0.05
C SER A 68 7.03 -18.90 1.35
N THR A 69 5.97 -18.25 1.79
CA THR A 69 5.88 -17.65 3.13
C THR A 69 5.34 -18.61 4.19
N LYS A 70 4.99 -19.86 3.84
CA LYS A 70 4.43 -20.85 4.78
C LYS A 70 5.28 -21.09 6.02
N ASN A 71 6.60 -20.98 5.87
CA ASN A 71 7.56 -21.20 6.94
C ASN A 71 8.16 -19.89 7.50
N PHE A 72 7.57 -18.75 7.15
CA PHE A 72 8.02 -17.46 7.69
C PHE A 72 7.76 -17.41 9.19
N LYS A 73 8.80 -17.00 9.90
CA LYS A 73 8.73 -16.63 11.33
C LYS A 73 8.44 -15.12 11.45
N GLU A 74 8.13 -14.67 12.65
CA GLU A 74 7.85 -13.25 12.88
C GLU A 74 9.02 -12.35 12.41
N ALA A 75 10.25 -12.75 12.63
CA ALA A 75 11.43 -12.02 12.14
C ALA A 75 11.50 -11.91 10.60
N ASP A 76 11.03 -12.92 9.87
CA ASP A 76 10.96 -12.88 8.39
C ASP A 76 9.88 -11.89 7.93
N TRP A 77 8.74 -11.88 8.61
CA TRP A 77 7.67 -10.92 8.35
C TRP A 77 8.08 -9.49 8.70
N ASP A 78 8.78 -9.28 9.81
CA ASP A 78 9.31 -7.96 10.19
C ASP A 78 10.30 -7.43 9.13
N ALA A 79 11.22 -8.27 8.68
CA ALA A 79 12.17 -7.92 7.62
C ALA A 79 11.44 -7.59 6.31
N TYR A 80 10.43 -8.38 5.94
CA TYR A 80 9.62 -8.14 4.75
C TYR A 80 8.86 -6.81 4.83
N ARG A 81 8.13 -6.56 5.94
CA ARG A 81 7.41 -5.32 6.16
C ARG A 81 8.32 -4.09 6.12
N ASN A 82 9.47 -4.18 6.76
CA ASN A 82 10.38 -3.04 6.88
C ASN A 82 11.16 -2.73 5.59
N ASN A 83 11.52 -3.76 4.82
CA ASN A 83 12.43 -3.59 3.69
C ASN A 83 11.73 -3.63 2.33
N SER A 84 10.61 -4.34 2.22
CA SER A 84 9.99 -4.62 0.92
C SER A 84 8.64 -3.95 0.70
N ILE A 85 7.96 -3.50 1.77
CA ILE A 85 6.61 -2.98 1.71
C ILE A 85 6.53 -1.51 2.12
N GLY A 86 5.82 -0.71 1.33
CA GLY A 86 5.34 0.61 1.71
C GLY A 86 3.81 0.63 1.67
N PHE A 87 3.17 1.08 2.76
CA PHE A 87 1.72 1.24 2.84
C PHE A 87 1.30 2.68 2.68
N ILE A 88 0.27 2.91 1.86
CA ILE A 88 -0.40 4.19 1.64
C ILE A 88 -1.89 3.99 1.92
N PHE A 89 -2.43 4.71 2.91
CA PHE A 89 -3.81 4.59 3.35
C PHE A 89 -4.65 5.82 2.98
N GLN A 90 -5.96 5.68 2.96
CA GLN A 90 -6.91 6.78 2.81
C GLN A 90 -6.78 7.82 3.93
N SER A 91 -6.65 7.36 5.16
CA SER A 91 -6.44 8.22 6.34
C SER A 91 -4.95 8.43 6.54
N TYR A 92 -4.34 9.37 6.02
CA TYR A 92 -2.89 9.67 6.02
C TYR A 92 -2.07 9.09 7.20
N ASN A 93 -2.69 8.83 8.35
CA ASN A 93 -2.10 8.27 9.58
C ASN A 93 -0.83 9.01 10.01
N LEU A 94 -0.86 10.35 9.94
CA LEU A 94 0.22 11.20 10.37
C LEU A 94 0.07 11.55 11.86
N ILE A 95 1.20 11.62 12.55
CA ILE A 95 1.25 12.06 13.94
C ILE A 95 1.16 13.59 13.94
N SER A 96 0.02 14.14 14.36
CA SER A 96 -0.35 15.55 14.20
C SER A 96 0.55 16.53 14.94
N HIS A 97 1.13 16.14 16.08
CA HIS A 97 2.01 16.99 16.88
C HIS A 97 3.48 16.96 16.42
N GLN A 98 3.86 16.02 15.57
CA GLN A 98 5.20 15.92 14.99
C GLN A 98 5.29 16.65 13.65
N GLY A 99 6.49 17.12 13.29
CA GLY A 99 6.78 17.65 11.97
C GLY A 99 6.64 16.58 10.87
N ILE A 100 6.45 17.03 9.62
CA ILE A 100 6.31 16.05 8.52
C ILE A 100 7.59 15.26 8.26
N LEU A 101 8.73 15.85 8.51
CA LEU A 101 10.02 15.17 8.39
C LEU A 101 10.15 14.04 9.42
N ASP A 102 9.75 14.30 10.68
CA ASP A 102 9.73 13.27 11.72
C ASP A 102 8.71 12.16 11.40
N ASN A 103 7.56 12.51 10.83
CA ASN A 103 6.57 11.53 10.34
C ASN A 103 7.15 10.59 9.27
N VAL A 104 7.96 11.10 8.36
CA VAL A 104 8.62 10.28 7.34
C VAL A 104 9.72 9.41 7.94
N GLU A 105 10.51 9.94 8.89
CA GLU A 105 11.55 9.19 9.61
C GLU A 105 11.00 7.96 10.34
N LEU A 106 9.73 7.98 10.79
CA LEU A 106 9.09 6.84 11.45
C LEU A 106 9.12 5.57 10.60
N GLY A 107 8.98 5.69 9.27
CA GLY A 107 9.08 4.55 8.35
C GLY A 107 10.43 3.83 8.40
N MET A 108 11.46 4.47 8.94
CA MET A 108 12.83 3.95 9.01
C MET A 108 13.31 3.64 10.43
N THR A 109 12.44 3.72 11.43
CA THR A 109 12.86 3.58 12.85
C THR A 109 13.52 2.23 13.13
N LEU A 110 13.08 1.18 12.46
CA LEU A 110 13.57 -0.20 12.63
C LEU A 110 14.61 -0.60 11.57
N SER A 111 15.04 0.30 10.69
CA SER A 111 15.97 -0.02 9.60
C SER A 111 17.44 -0.18 10.03
N GLY A 112 17.77 0.14 11.29
CA GLY A 112 19.12 0.02 11.81
C GLY A 112 20.12 1.09 11.32
N ILE A 113 19.68 2.06 10.50
CA ILE A 113 20.52 3.15 10.00
C ILE A 113 20.63 4.28 11.03
N SER A 114 21.68 5.10 10.90
CA SER A 114 21.90 6.24 11.79
C SER A 114 20.80 7.30 11.71
N LYS A 115 20.66 8.12 12.77
CA LYS A 115 19.70 9.23 12.78
C LYS A 115 19.95 10.22 11.64
N ALA A 116 21.21 10.52 11.36
CA ALA A 116 21.58 11.45 10.28
C ALA A 116 21.18 10.90 8.91
N GLU A 117 21.40 9.61 8.67
CA GLU A 117 21.01 8.94 7.43
C GLU A 117 19.49 8.87 7.28
N ARG A 118 18.75 8.55 8.35
CA ARG A 118 17.27 8.61 8.34
C ARG A 118 16.76 9.99 7.96
N ARG A 119 17.35 11.03 8.57
CA ARG A 119 16.97 12.42 8.29
C ARG A 119 17.16 12.77 6.83
N GLN A 120 18.32 12.44 6.26
CA GLN A 120 18.61 12.68 4.85
C GLN A 120 17.64 11.93 3.93
N LYS A 121 17.41 10.65 4.17
CA LYS A 121 16.45 9.86 3.39
C LYS A 121 15.02 10.39 3.49
N ALA A 122 14.61 10.89 4.65
CA ALA A 122 13.30 11.50 4.85
C ALA A 122 13.17 12.82 4.05
N GLU A 123 14.20 13.64 4.04
CA GLU A 123 14.25 14.86 3.21
C GLU A 123 14.16 14.52 1.72
N ASP A 124 14.97 13.58 1.26
CA ASP A 124 14.97 13.13 -0.14
C ASP A 124 13.59 12.58 -0.57
N ALA A 125 12.94 11.80 0.31
CA ALA A 125 11.60 11.30 0.05
C ALA A 125 10.55 12.42 -0.06
N LEU A 126 10.62 13.44 0.82
CA LEU A 126 9.74 14.61 0.76
C LEU A 126 9.97 15.45 -0.49
N ILE A 127 11.22 15.61 -0.91
CA ILE A 127 11.57 16.30 -2.16
C ILE A 127 10.99 15.52 -3.35
N ARG A 128 11.13 14.20 -3.36
CA ARG A 128 10.64 13.32 -4.43
C ARG A 128 9.12 13.44 -4.65
N VAL A 129 8.36 13.65 -3.60
CA VAL A 129 6.90 13.85 -3.68
C VAL A 129 6.47 15.31 -3.86
N GLY A 130 7.42 16.23 -4.09
CA GLY A 130 7.14 17.64 -4.37
C GLY A 130 6.88 18.50 -3.13
N LEU A 131 7.39 18.13 -1.96
CA LEU A 131 7.20 18.84 -0.69
C LEU A 131 8.46 19.56 -0.17
N LYS A 132 9.44 19.85 -1.04
CA LYS A 132 10.70 20.51 -0.67
C LYS A 132 10.49 21.75 0.21
N ASP A 133 9.55 22.61 -0.17
CA ASP A 133 9.30 23.89 0.52
C ASP A 133 8.44 23.74 1.80
N HIS A 134 8.07 22.50 2.14
CA HIS A 134 7.18 22.19 3.26
C HIS A 134 7.84 21.35 4.36
N ILE A 135 9.12 20.99 4.20
CA ILE A 135 9.86 20.04 5.06
C ILE A 135 9.75 20.34 6.56
N HIS A 136 9.70 21.62 6.93
CA HIS A 136 9.65 22.07 8.34
C HIS A 136 8.23 22.30 8.87
N LYS A 137 7.19 21.96 8.09
CA LYS A 137 5.79 22.13 8.51
C LYS A 137 5.29 20.96 9.35
N LYS A 138 4.16 21.21 10.03
CA LYS A 138 3.37 20.16 10.69
C LYS A 138 2.17 19.77 9.83
N PRO A 139 1.55 18.59 10.05
CA PRO A 139 0.37 18.15 9.30
C PRO A 139 -0.77 19.18 9.30
N SER A 140 -1.00 19.89 10.42
CA SER A 140 -2.02 20.93 10.54
C SER A 140 -1.84 22.14 9.62
N GLN A 141 -0.67 22.31 9.03
CA GLN A 141 -0.32 23.40 8.11
C GLN A 141 -0.40 22.98 6.64
N LEU A 142 -0.88 21.77 6.36
CA LEU A 142 -0.91 21.18 5.03
C LEU A 142 -2.35 20.93 4.55
N SER A 143 -2.53 20.98 3.23
CA SER A 143 -3.76 20.50 2.58
C SER A 143 -3.86 18.97 2.65
N GLY A 144 -5.05 18.42 2.36
CA GLY A 144 -5.26 16.97 2.29
C GLY A 144 -4.30 16.29 1.29
N GLY A 145 -4.14 16.85 0.11
CA GLY A 145 -3.22 16.34 -0.91
C GLY A 145 -1.76 16.41 -0.47
N GLN A 146 -1.36 17.46 0.24
CA GLN A 146 -0.01 17.57 0.81
C GLN A 146 0.20 16.54 1.93
N MET A 147 -0.78 16.32 2.81
CA MET A 147 -0.73 15.25 3.83
C MET A 147 -0.61 13.87 3.20
N GLN A 148 -1.32 13.60 2.11
CA GLN A 148 -1.20 12.34 1.38
C GLN A 148 0.19 12.18 0.75
N ARG A 149 0.78 13.24 0.21
CA ARG A 149 2.17 13.22 -0.26
C ARG A 149 3.18 12.91 0.86
N VAL A 150 2.95 13.39 2.08
CA VAL A 150 3.76 13.00 3.25
C VAL A 150 3.62 11.51 3.56
N ALA A 151 2.40 10.97 3.52
CA ALA A 151 2.17 9.54 3.70
C ALA A 151 2.86 8.69 2.62
N ILE A 152 2.85 9.15 1.37
CA ILE A 152 3.59 8.52 0.27
C ILE A 152 5.11 8.60 0.51
N ALA A 153 5.64 9.75 0.91
CA ALA A 153 7.05 9.90 1.24
C ALA A 153 7.48 8.94 2.36
N ARG A 154 6.66 8.79 3.40
CA ARG A 154 6.90 7.82 4.48
C ARG A 154 6.93 6.38 3.97
N ALA A 155 6.02 6.02 3.07
CA ALA A 155 5.99 4.70 2.46
C ALA A 155 7.25 4.43 1.60
N LEU A 156 7.82 5.46 0.99
CA LEU A 156 9.02 5.38 0.14
C LEU A 156 10.35 5.40 0.92
N ALA A 157 10.33 5.77 2.18
CA ALA A 157 11.55 6.10 2.95
C ALA A 157 12.56 4.95 3.05
N ASN A 158 12.09 3.70 3.09
CA ASN A 158 12.93 2.49 3.06
C ASN A 158 13.18 1.94 1.65
N ASP A 159 12.81 2.68 0.62
CA ASP A 159 12.92 2.26 -0.78
C ASP A 159 12.31 0.86 -1.06
N PRO A 160 11.03 0.63 -0.71
CA PRO A 160 10.40 -0.68 -0.84
C PRO A 160 10.26 -1.10 -2.31
N ASP A 161 10.22 -2.40 -2.56
CA ASP A 161 9.92 -2.96 -3.89
C ASP A 161 8.42 -2.90 -4.22
N ILE A 162 7.56 -2.89 -3.21
CA ILE A 162 6.10 -2.98 -3.33
C ILE A 162 5.44 -1.84 -2.58
N LEU A 163 4.52 -1.14 -3.25
CA LEU A 163 3.62 -0.16 -2.64
C LEU A 163 2.20 -0.73 -2.62
N LEU A 164 1.61 -0.77 -1.44
CA LEU A 164 0.24 -1.20 -1.21
C LEU A 164 -0.61 0.04 -0.88
N CYS A 165 -1.58 0.34 -1.74
CA CYS A 165 -2.40 1.54 -1.63
C CYS A 165 -3.85 1.15 -1.33
N ASP A 166 -4.35 1.51 -0.16
CA ASP A 166 -5.73 1.29 0.26
C ASP A 166 -6.52 2.59 0.14
N GLU A 167 -7.31 2.72 -0.93
CA GLU A 167 -8.13 3.91 -1.23
C GLU A 167 -7.33 5.24 -1.15
N PRO A 168 -6.18 5.39 -1.81
CA PRO A 168 -5.22 6.47 -1.56
C PRO A 168 -5.77 7.87 -1.87
N THR A 169 -6.89 7.97 -2.57
CA THR A 169 -7.54 9.23 -2.96
C THR A 169 -8.92 9.43 -2.34
N GLY A 170 -9.39 8.49 -1.51
CA GLY A 170 -10.77 8.47 -1.02
C GLY A 170 -11.18 9.67 -0.14
N ALA A 171 -10.21 10.43 0.40
CA ALA A 171 -10.44 11.62 1.20
C ALA A 171 -10.13 12.94 0.46
N LEU A 172 -9.89 12.89 -0.86
CA LEU A 172 -9.43 14.02 -1.66
C LEU A 172 -10.50 14.45 -2.68
N ASP A 173 -10.47 15.74 -3.07
CA ASP A 173 -11.22 16.25 -4.22
C ASP A 173 -10.69 15.64 -5.54
N SER A 174 -11.46 15.80 -6.61
CA SER A 174 -11.17 15.17 -7.91
C SER A 174 -9.85 15.64 -8.51
N GLU A 175 -9.51 16.92 -8.44
CA GLU A 175 -8.28 17.46 -9.00
C GLU A 175 -7.06 16.96 -8.25
N THR A 176 -7.09 17.04 -6.93
CA THR A 176 -6.03 16.52 -6.06
C THR A 176 -5.87 15.01 -6.22
N SER A 177 -6.97 14.26 -6.38
CA SER A 177 -6.96 12.83 -6.65
C SER A 177 -6.19 12.49 -7.93
N LEU A 178 -6.40 13.23 -9.03
CA LEU A 178 -5.64 13.04 -10.26
C LEU A 178 -4.14 13.28 -10.08
N GLN A 179 -3.76 14.30 -9.32
CA GLN A 179 -2.36 14.60 -9.01
C GLN A 179 -1.70 13.48 -8.20
N ILE A 180 -2.38 12.95 -7.19
CA ILE A 180 -1.88 11.82 -6.39
C ILE A 180 -1.79 10.55 -7.23
N MET A 181 -2.78 10.27 -8.07
CA MET A 181 -2.75 9.12 -8.98
C MET A 181 -1.58 9.21 -9.99
N ALA A 182 -1.32 10.39 -10.55
CA ALA A 182 -0.19 10.61 -11.43
C ALA A 182 1.16 10.34 -10.73
N LEU A 183 1.30 10.77 -9.47
CA LEU A 183 2.47 10.47 -8.66
C LEU A 183 2.64 8.96 -8.44
N ILE A 184 1.56 8.26 -8.05
CA ILE A 184 1.58 6.81 -7.83
C ILE A 184 1.92 6.06 -9.13
N GLN A 185 1.37 6.50 -10.27
CA GLN A 185 1.68 5.94 -11.58
C GLN A 185 3.16 6.12 -11.94
N GLU A 186 3.75 7.27 -11.65
CA GLU A 186 5.19 7.48 -11.87
C GLU A 186 6.03 6.50 -11.04
N LEU A 187 5.66 6.28 -9.77
CA LEU A 187 6.33 5.32 -8.89
C LEU A 187 6.24 3.88 -9.41
N SER A 188 5.17 3.53 -10.13
CA SER A 188 5.00 2.18 -10.69
C SER A 188 5.98 1.82 -11.80
N LYS A 189 6.69 2.80 -12.36
CA LYS A 189 7.77 2.56 -13.33
C LYS A 189 8.98 1.86 -12.70
N GLU A 190 9.14 2.01 -11.39
CA GLU A 190 10.26 1.45 -10.64
C GLU A 190 9.84 0.34 -9.67
N LYS A 191 8.58 0.33 -9.26
CA LYS A 191 8.04 -0.50 -8.17
C LYS A 191 6.78 -1.25 -8.60
N LEU A 192 6.48 -2.37 -7.95
CA LEU A 192 5.14 -2.96 -8.01
C LEU A 192 4.20 -2.10 -7.16
N VAL A 193 3.15 -1.58 -7.77
CA VAL A 193 2.08 -0.85 -7.06
C VAL A 193 0.79 -1.64 -7.17
N ILE A 194 0.23 -2.02 -6.01
CA ILE A 194 -1.07 -2.67 -5.90
C ILE A 194 -2.00 -1.71 -5.17
N MET A 195 -3.02 -1.24 -5.87
CA MET A 195 -4.00 -0.30 -5.33
C MET A 195 -5.36 -0.96 -5.26
N VAL A 196 -6.05 -0.81 -4.16
CA VAL A 196 -7.48 -1.14 -4.05
C VAL A 196 -8.30 0.13 -4.04
N THR A 197 -9.42 0.13 -4.76
CA THR A 197 -10.32 1.25 -4.82
C THR A 197 -11.73 0.81 -5.18
N HIS A 198 -12.73 1.57 -4.73
CA HIS A 198 -14.12 1.41 -5.15
C HIS A 198 -14.50 2.42 -6.25
N ASN A 199 -13.56 3.28 -6.69
CA ASN A 199 -13.79 4.28 -7.73
C ASN A 199 -13.33 3.78 -9.11
N PRO A 200 -14.24 3.30 -9.97
CA PRO A 200 -13.88 2.79 -11.29
C PRO A 200 -13.42 3.89 -12.26
N GLU A 201 -13.88 5.14 -12.08
CA GLU A 201 -13.52 6.23 -12.99
C GLU A 201 -12.02 6.54 -12.90
N LEU A 202 -11.47 6.62 -11.68
CA LEU A 202 -10.03 6.80 -11.48
C LEU A 202 -9.25 5.62 -12.08
N ALA A 203 -9.72 4.40 -11.87
CA ALA A 203 -9.11 3.23 -12.47
C ALA A 203 -9.09 3.33 -14.00
N HIS A 204 -10.19 3.67 -14.64
CA HIS A 204 -10.27 3.80 -16.11
C HIS A 204 -9.32 4.86 -16.69
N VAL A 205 -9.15 5.98 -16.02
CA VAL A 205 -8.26 7.06 -16.50
C VAL A 205 -6.80 6.62 -16.51
N PHE A 206 -6.34 5.93 -15.47
CA PHE A 206 -4.93 5.57 -15.29
C PHE A 206 -4.56 4.20 -15.86
N PHE A 207 -5.53 3.29 -16.03
CA PHE A 207 -5.29 1.91 -16.44
C PHE A 207 -5.61 1.60 -17.92
N LYS A 208 -5.90 2.59 -18.77
CA LYS A 208 -6.17 2.39 -20.20
C LYS A 208 -5.05 1.68 -20.97
N GLN A 209 -3.87 1.49 -20.39
CA GLN A 209 -2.70 0.91 -21.07
C GLN A 209 -2.09 -0.35 -20.41
N LYS A 210 -2.49 -0.76 -19.21
CA LYS A 210 -2.00 -2.02 -18.58
C LYS A 210 -3.03 -2.57 -17.60
N THR A 211 -3.59 -3.69 -17.96
CA THR A 211 -4.23 -4.74 -17.18
C THR A 211 -4.87 -4.30 -15.83
N ALA A 212 -6.11 -3.79 -15.90
CA ALA A 212 -6.99 -3.84 -14.73
C ALA A 212 -7.39 -5.31 -14.56
N TYR A 213 -6.96 -5.96 -13.49
CA TYR A 213 -7.55 -7.22 -13.09
C TYR A 213 -8.86 -6.88 -12.40
N GLU A 214 -9.97 -6.98 -13.11
CA GLU A 214 -11.26 -7.14 -12.48
C GLU A 214 -11.23 -8.46 -11.73
N ILE A 215 -11.02 -8.39 -10.42
CA ILE A 215 -11.37 -9.49 -9.53
C ILE A 215 -12.88 -9.33 -9.27
N LEU A 216 -13.65 -9.32 -10.36
CA LEU A 216 -15.09 -9.25 -10.36
C LEU A 216 -15.61 -10.45 -11.16
N ASP A 217 -16.57 -11.10 -10.59
CA ASP A 217 -17.34 -12.26 -11.01
C ASP A 217 -16.79 -13.61 -10.56
N ARG A 218 -16.55 -13.75 -9.28
CA ARG A 218 -17.04 -14.95 -8.60
C ARG A 218 -18.12 -14.52 -7.63
N ASP A 219 -19.32 -15.00 -7.88
CA ASP A 219 -20.46 -14.90 -6.97
C ASP A 219 -20.03 -15.24 -5.53
N TRP A 220 -19.80 -14.20 -4.72
CA TRP A 220 -19.54 -14.32 -3.28
C TRP A 220 -20.84 -14.54 -2.50
N SER A 221 -21.96 -14.83 -3.19
CA SER A 221 -23.32 -14.99 -2.66
C SER A 221 -23.80 -16.45 -2.69
N SER A 222 -22.96 -17.42 -2.35
CA SER A 222 -23.42 -18.79 -2.10
C SER A 222 -22.75 -19.39 -0.86
#